data_c174efc66e6777044f6c181d859367b8
#
_entry.id   c174efc66e6777044f6c181d859367b8
#
_cell.length_a   1.000
_cell.length_b   1.000
_cell.length_c   1.000
_cell.angle_alpha   90.00
_cell.angle_beta   90.00
_cell.angle_gamma   90.00
#
_symmetry.space_group_name_H-M   'P 1'
#
loop_
_entity.id
_entity.type
_entity.pdbx_description
1 polymer ?
#
loop_
_entity_poly.entity_id
_entity_poly.type
_entity_poly.pdbx_seq_one_letter_code
_entity_poly.pdbx_strand_id
1 'polypeptide(L)'
;MFKKVLIFLPYIFLASCIRNYEPVISSILADPNPVSKGGVVTLTCDASDDDYSTRQKEEILTYEWFAAAGEIAIGEPDYTATWTAPNESGLFSVSCSVTDEYYGLDIATIEITVE
;
A
#
# COMPACT_ATOMS: atom_id res chain seq x y z
N MET A 1 -47.52 7.31 11.94
CA MET A 1 -46.86 7.24 11.75
C MET A 1 -46.06 6.72 11.68
N PHE A 2 -45.50 6.27 11.49
CA PHE A 2 -44.69 5.85 11.24
C PHE A 2 -44.09 5.52 10.70
N LYS A 3 -43.82 5.36 10.91
CA LYS A 3 -43.46 5.13 10.30
C LYS A 3 -42.52 5.40 9.57
N LYS A 4 -42.05 6.08 9.39
CA LYS A 4 -41.15 6.55 8.66
C LYS A 4 -39.82 6.21 9.06
N VAL A 5 -39.60 5.83 10.11
CA VAL A 5 -38.41 5.48 10.59
C VAL A 5 -37.76 4.43 9.88
N LEU A 6 -38.49 3.48 9.48
CA LEU A 6 -37.92 2.42 8.82
C LEU A 6 -37.23 2.74 7.65
N ILE A 7 -37.41 3.83 7.12
CA ILE A 7 -36.82 4.21 5.93
C ILE A 7 -35.36 4.30 6.03
N PHE A 8 -34.79 4.69 7.07
CA PHE A 8 -33.48 4.81 7.14
C PHE A 8 -32.72 3.58 7.16
N LEU A 9 -33.12 2.61 7.79
CA LEU A 9 -32.45 1.43 7.93
C LEU A 9 -32.00 0.78 6.71
N PRO A 10 -32.81 0.70 5.76
CA PRO A 10 -32.48 -0.01 4.57
C PRO A 10 -31.27 0.51 3.90
N TYR A 11 -31.07 1.77 3.93
CA TYR A 11 -30.01 2.19 3.14
C TYR A 11 -28.71 1.97 3.81
N ILE A 12 -28.65 1.78 5.03
CA ILE A 12 -27.47 1.46 5.64
C ILE A 12 -27.03 0.11 5.24
N PHE A 13 -27.95 -0.79 5.12
CA PHE A 13 -27.64 -2.07 4.70
C PHE A 13 -27.14 -2.11 3.33
N LEU A 14 -27.60 -1.26 2.50
CA LEU A 14 -27.14 -1.24 1.16
C LEU A 14 -25.68 -1.03 1.13
N ALA A 15 -25.18 -0.17 1.95
CA ALA A 15 -23.79 0.09 1.92
C ALA A 15 -23.05 -1.16 2.27
N SER A 16 -23.52 -1.91 3.19
CA SER A 16 -22.79 -3.08 3.54
C SER A 16 -22.88 -4.15 2.50
N CYS A 17 -23.84 -4.10 1.62
CA CYS A 17 -23.93 -5.09 0.61
C CYS A 17 -22.94 -4.89 -0.48
N ILE A 18 -22.38 -3.74 -0.59
CA ILE A 18 -21.39 -3.51 -1.60
C ILE A 18 -20.10 -4.03 -1.08
N ARG A 19 -19.65 -5.08 -1.55
CA ARG A 19 -18.51 -5.71 -1.09
C ARG A 19 -17.30 -5.37 -1.77
N ASN A 20 -16.79 -4.22 -1.59
CA ASN A 20 -15.52 -3.86 -2.18
C ASN A 20 -14.51 -3.91 -1.07
N TYR A 21 -13.69 -4.91 -1.01
CA TYR A 21 -12.67 -5.02 0.00
C TYR A 21 -11.47 -4.24 -0.47
N GLU A 22 -10.90 -3.47 0.40
CA GLU A 22 -9.71 -2.70 0.05
C GLU A 22 -8.50 -3.59 0.11
N PRO A 23 -7.45 -3.27 -0.62
CA PRO A 23 -6.22 -4.03 -0.53
C PRO A 23 -5.60 -3.84 0.84
N VAL A 24 -4.82 -4.80 1.26
CA VAL A 24 -4.17 -4.76 2.56
C VAL A 24 -2.69 -5.04 2.37
N ILE A 25 -1.85 -4.13 2.83
CA ILE A 25 -0.42 -4.34 2.81
C ILE A 25 -0.03 -5.05 4.08
N SER A 26 0.53 -6.24 3.95
CA SER A 26 0.93 -6.99 5.11
C SER A 26 2.34 -6.60 5.54
N SER A 27 3.20 -6.23 4.61
CA SER A 27 4.55 -5.82 4.99
C SER A 27 5.25 -5.10 3.85
N ILE A 28 6.26 -4.31 4.20
CA ILE A 28 7.23 -3.80 3.26
C ILE A 28 8.57 -4.28 3.74
N LEU A 29 9.32 -4.90 2.83
CA LEU A 29 10.61 -5.40 3.15
C LEU A 29 11.66 -4.48 2.60
N ALA A 30 12.64 -4.12 3.37
CA ALA A 30 13.74 -3.27 2.94
C ALA A 30 15.03 -3.97 3.24
N ASP A 31 15.84 -4.18 2.23
CA ASP A 31 17.08 -4.91 2.41
C ASP A 31 18.18 -4.29 1.57
N PRO A 32 19.27 -3.86 2.16
CA PRO A 32 19.61 -3.92 3.57
C PRO A 32 18.99 -2.78 4.36
N ASN A 33 18.81 -3.00 5.65
CA ASN A 33 18.35 -1.97 6.56
C ASN A 33 18.96 -2.31 7.91
N PRO A 34 19.94 -1.58 8.39
CA PRO A 34 20.40 -0.26 7.91
C PRO A 34 21.27 -0.35 6.67
N VAL A 35 21.47 0.79 6.06
CA VAL A 35 22.23 0.89 4.82
C VAL A 35 23.27 2.00 4.96
N SER A 36 24.32 1.95 4.18
CA SER A 36 25.32 3.00 4.18
C SER A 36 24.86 4.20 3.39
N LYS A 37 25.44 5.36 3.65
CA LYS A 37 25.14 6.56 2.87
C LYS A 37 25.37 6.25 1.39
N GLY A 38 24.45 6.65 0.59
CA GLY A 38 24.54 6.41 -0.86
C GLY A 38 24.28 4.98 -1.28
N GLY A 39 24.01 4.10 -0.34
CA GLY A 39 23.77 2.70 -0.67
C GLY A 39 22.37 2.49 -1.24
N VAL A 40 22.17 1.33 -1.81
CA VAL A 40 20.90 1.01 -2.46
C VAL A 40 20.15 -0.04 -1.66
N VAL A 41 18.87 0.20 -1.43
CA VAL A 41 18.01 -0.70 -0.68
C VAL A 41 16.98 -1.26 -1.64
N THR A 42 16.79 -2.56 -1.60
CA THR A 42 15.73 -3.20 -2.38
C THR A 42 14.47 -3.23 -1.54
N LEU A 43 13.37 -2.79 -2.11
CA LEU A 43 12.10 -2.71 -1.43
C LEU A 43 11.09 -3.64 -2.09
N THR A 44 10.29 -4.29 -1.29
CA THR A 44 9.23 -5.17 -1.79
C THR A 44 7.99 -4.94 -0.94
N CYS A 45 6.86 -4.72 -1.57
CA CYS A 45 5.60 -4.54 -0.89
C CYS A 45 4.76 -5.79 -1.06
N ASP A 46 4.32 -6.35 0.06
CA ASP A 46 3.50 -7.55 0.03
C ASP A 46 2.08 -7.14 0.36
N ALA A 47 1.20 -7.15 -0.63
CA ALA A 47 -0.18 -6.74 -0.48
C ALA A 47 -1.12 -7.77 -1.08
N SER A 48 -2.34 -7.79 -0.61
CA SER A 48 -3.35 -8.69 -1.12
C SER A 48 -4.69 -7.98 -1.14
N ASP A 49 -5.62 -8.56 -1.86
CA ASP A 49 -6.97 -8.01 -1.94
C ASP A 49 -7.93 -9.18 -1.86
N ASP A 50 -8.80 -9.15 -0.85
CA ASP A 50 -9.71 -10.25 -0.63
C ASP A 50 -10.79 -10.39 -1.69
N ASP A 51 -11.04 -9.38 -2.48
CA ASP A 51 -12.00 -9.47 -3.54
C ASP A 51 -11.59 -10.52 -4.53
N TYR A 52 -10.33 -10.70 -4.71
CA TYR A 52 -9.81 -11.60 -5.63
C TYR A 52 -10.26 -13.02 -5.31
N SER A 53 -10.23 -13.40 -4.06
CA SER A 53 -10.54 -14.77 -3.75
C SER A 53 -11.99 -15.12 -3.96
N THR A 54 -12.89 -14.21 -3.89
CA THR A 54 -14.28 -14.51 -4.05
C THR A 54 -14.68 -14.48 -5.49
N ARG A 55 -13.95 -13.82 -6.36
CA ARG A 55 -14.32 -13.71 -7.71
C ARG A 55 -13.65 -14.65 -8.57
N GLN A 56 -12.69 -15.35 -8.07
CA GLN A 56 -11.91 -16.22 -8.88
C GLN A 56 -11.27 -15.51 -10.03
N LYS A 57 -11.02 -14.24 -9.87
CA LYS A 57 -10.47 -13.45 -10.90
C LYS A 57 -9.50 -12.55 -10.22
N GLU A 58 -8.29 -12.53 -10.67
CA GLU A 58 -7.24 -11.75 -10.08
C GLU A 58 -7.48 -10.31 -10.26
N GLU A 59 -7.42 -9.54 -9.23
CA GLU A 59 -7.59 -8.14 -9.32
C GLU A 59 -6.26 -7.51 -9.51
N ILE A 60 -6.19 -6.47 -10.29
CA ILE A 60 -4.95 -5.79 -10.55
C ILE A 60 -4.70 -4.77 -9.48
N LEU A 61 -3.57 -4.88 -8.82
CA LEU A 61 -3.15 -3.91 -7.82
C LEU A 61 -2.08 -3.03 -8.43
N THR A 62 -2.16 -1.73 -8.13
CA THR A 62 -1.20 -0.76 -8.61
C THR A 62 -0.43 -0.21 -7.43
N TYR A 63 0.87 -0.12 -7.55
CA TYR A 63 1.73 0.27 -6.46
C TYR A 63 2.44 1.57 -6.79
N GLU A 64 2.47 2.48 -5.83
CA GLU A 64 3.20 3.72 -5.98
C GLU A 64 4.10 3.92 -4.79
N TRP A 65 5.32 4.30 -5.04
CA TRP A 65 6.33 4.45 -4.01
C TRP A 65 6.71 5.91 -3.84
N PHE A 66 6.95 6.31 -2.62
CA PHE A 66 7.31 7.68 -2.34
C PHE A 66 8.38 7.76 -1.27
N ALA A 67 9.37 8.60 -1.46
CA ALA A 67 10.39 8.89 -0.46
C ALA A 67 10.68 10.38 -0.50
N ALA A 68 10.69 11.02 0.65
CA ALA A 68 10.96 12.45 0.71
C ALA A 68 12.44 12.75 0.48
N ALA A 69 13.32 11.82 0.77
CA ALA A 69 14.74 11.99 0.59
C ALA A 69 15.30 10.77 -0.12
N GLY A 70 16.44 10.91 -0.74
CA GLY A 70 17.00 9.83 -1.54
C GLY A 70 16.29 9.74 -2.87
N GLU A 71 16.50 8.66 -3.58
CA GLU A 71 15.88 8.47 -4.89
C GLU A 71 15.22 7.13 -4.99
N ILE A 72 14.02 7.10 -5.53
CA ILE A 72 13.26 5.88 -5.71
C ILE A 72 13.20 5.55 -7.19
N ALA A 73 13.43 4.29 -7.50
CA ALA A 73 13.24 3.78 -8.85
C ALA A 73 12.28 2.61 -8.77
N ILE A 74 11.18 2.70 -9.50
CA ILE A 74 10.14 1.67 -9.47
C ILE A 74 10.64 0.48 -10.27
N GLY A 75 10.42 -0.71 -9.74
CA GLY A 75 10.87 -1.91 -10.39
C GLY A 75 9.83 -2.53 -11.28
N GLU A 76 10.18 -3.65 -11.81
CA GLU A 76 9.28 -4.42 -12.64
C GLU A 76 9.35 -5.83 -12.11
N PRO A 77 8.31 -6.31 -11.40
CA PRO A 77 6.99 -5.68 -11.26
C PRO A 77 6.99 -4.51 -10.28
N ASP A 78 5.93 -3.74 -10.32
CA ASP A 78 5.87 -2.47 -9.58
C ASP A 78 5.69 -2.63 -8.07
N TYR A 79 5.51 -3.84 -7.57
CA TYR A 79 5.49 -4.01 -6.12
C TYR A 79 6.93 -4.05 -5.59
N THR A 80 7.91 -3.87 -6.47
CA THR A 80 9.30 -3.76 -6.07
C THR A 80 9.81 -2.38 -6.42
N ALA A 81 10.84 -1.94 -5.71
CA ALA A 81 11.47 -0.66 -5.98
C ALA A 81 12.87 -0.69 -5.41
N THR A 82 13.71 0.24 -5.82
CA THR A 82 14.99 0.45 -5.18
C THR A 82 15.05 1.88 -4.67
N TRP A 83 15.67 2.06 -3.54
CA TRP A 83 15.83 3.38 -2.96
C TRP A 83 17.32 3.60 -2.75
N THR A 84 17.81 4.73 -3.25
CA THR A 84 19.19 5.09 -3.06
C THR A 84 19.26 6.07 -1.91
N ALA A 85 19.98 5.71 -0.88
CA ALA A 85 20.04 6.51 0.33
C ALA A 85 20.75 7.83 0.07
N PRO A 86 20.35 8.89 0.77
CA PRO A 86 21.06 10.16 0.64
C PRO A 86 22.43 10.06 1.30
N ASN A 87 23.24 11.05 1.10
CA ASN A 87 24.57 11.05 1.64
C ASN A 87 24.60 11.65 3.04
N GLU A 88 23.65 11.26 3.86
CA GLU A 88 23.45 11.75 5.18
C GLU A 88 22.96 10.62 6.05
N SER A 89 23.45 10.53 7.28
CA SER A 89 22.95 9.48 8.18
C SER A 89 21.67 9.93 8.86
N GLY A 90 20.85 9.00 9.25
CA GLY A 90 19.61 9.28 9.95
C GLY A 90 18.53 8.27 9.61
N LEU A 91 17.31 8.60 10.01
CA LEU A 91 16.16 7.77 9.73
C LEU A 91 15.36 8.40 8.62
N PHE A 92 15.02 7.61 7.63
CA PHE A 92 14.29 8.10 6.47
C PHE A 92 13.09 7.21 6.22
N SER A 93 11.99 7.79 5.81
CA SER A 93 10.75 7.05 5.58
C SER A 93 10.51 6.83 4.10
N VAL A 94 10.06 5.64 3.77
CA VAL A 94 9.63 5.33 2.41
C VAL A 94 8.24 4.74 2.51
N SER A 95 7.34 5.17 1.67
CA SER A 95 5.96 4.72 1.68
C SER A 95 5.59 4.05 0.38
N CYS A 96 4.68 3.10 0.48
CA CYS A 96 4.10 2.48 -0.69
C CYS A 96 2.60 2.58 -0.57
N SER A 97 1.92 3.02 -1.63
CA SER A 97 0.48 3.01 -1.65
C SER A 97 0.02 2.00 -2.68
N VAL A 98 -1.00 1.24 -2.36
CA VAL A 98 -1.54 0.19 -3.20
C VAL A 98 -2.99 0.50 -3.46
N THR A 99 -3.38 0.52 -4.73
CA THR A 99 -4.78 0.74 -5.09
C THR A 99 -5.26 -0.44 -5.92
N ASP A 100 -6.55 -0.72 -5.81
CA ASP A 100 -7.16 -1.78 -6.60
C ASP A 100 -7.97 -1.17 -7.73
N GLU A 101 -8.66 -1.98 -8.50
CA GLU A 101 -9.44 -1.51 -9.63
C GLU A 101 -10.71 -0.78 -9.21
N TYR A 102 -11.08 -0.85 -7.96
CA TYR A 102 -12.30 -0.25 -7.48
C TYR A 102 -12.03 0.90 -6.52
N TYR A 103 -10.84 1.48 -6.63
CA TYR A 103 -10.46 2.66 -5.85
C TYR A 103 -10.22 2.40 -4.37
N GLY A 104 -10.05 1.14 -4.00
CA GLY A 104 -9.60 0.84 -2.64
C GLY A 104 -8.14 1.21 -2.51
N LEU A 105 -7.72 1.56 -1.32
CA LEU A 105 -6.39 2.08 -1.09
C LEU A 105 -5.84 1.64 0.25
N ASP A 106 -4.59 1.26 0.29
CA ASP A 106 -3.87 1.09 1.54
C ASP A 106 -2.48 1.72 1.38
N ILE A 107 -1.95 2.25 2.46
CA ILE A 107 -0.64 2.89 2.46
C ILE A 107 0.14 2.37 3.64
N ALA A 108 1.37 2.06 3.43
CA ALA A 108 2.26 1.64 4.52
C ALA A 108 3.58 2.38 4.39
N THR A 109 4.24 2.57 5.51
CA THR A 109 5.51 3.30 5.57
C THR A 109 6.52 2.47 6.33
N ILE A 110 7.75 2.48 5.86
CA ILE A 110 8.83 1.82 6.57
C ILE A 110 9.94 2.84 6.80
N GLU A 111 10.64 2.70 7.91
CA GLU A 111 11.78 3.57 8.19
C GLU A 111 13.06 2.83 7.92
N ILE A 112 13.99 3.51 7.25
CA ILE A 112 15.28 2.94 6.90
C ILE A 112 16.36 3.77 7.58
N THR A 113 17.25 3.09 8.26
CA THR A 113 18.36 3.75 8.94
C THR A 113 19.54 3.84 7.99
N VAL A 114 20.08 5.04 7.83
CA VAL A 114 21.27 5.28 7.02
C VAL A 114 22.41 5.58 7.99
N GLU A 115 23.46 4.83 7.88
CA GLU A 115 24.59 4.97 8.80
C GLU A 115 25.75 5.76 8.26
#